data_54d3dbf767fe3fba0ba8d18aea56f338
#
_entry.id   54d3dbf767fe3fba0ba8d18aea56f338
#
_cell.length_a   1.000
_cell.length_b   1.000
_cell.length_c   1.000
_cell.angle_alpha   90.00
_cell.angle_beta   90.00
_cell.angle_gamma   90.00
#
_symmetry.space_group_name_H-M   'P 1'
#
loop_
_entity.id
_entity.type
_entity.pdbx_description
1 polymer ?
#
loop_
_entity_poly.entity_id
_entity_poly.type
_entity_poly.pdbx_seq_one_letter_code
_entity_poly.pdbx_strand_id
1 'polypeptide(L)'
;MTKKRGRGMASVNYPTGMNLGGDPSQALIHATTTGSFIVTLSSVDLGQGLKTVMAQICAETLGVSTENVIIDTADTDTGPHCMGTFASRGTHRIGNAIIMAAKEAKSVLLEVAAEELEVDAGDLETDGAGNIRVKGSPQKSIAILNVALAAHFKHGRTISGRGIFLQPRSYPEPETGKMTPATCYAHACTVAEVEVDTETGEVQVLSLKSAYEVGRALNPRMVEQQIIGGAWMGLSHALYETTEPYYPNRAHGPTDFNQYLMPGPGDLPEFSNVIIERPAGDGPFGAKGVGEMTANSPIPAIANAIFDAVGVRVDSLPITPEKVLRGIQALAHDPEKWTPVFRKDHAQTEDAARH
;
A
#
# COMPACT_ATOMS: atom_id res chain seq x y z
N MET A 1 34.43 -23.83 -5.61
CA MET A 1 33.39 -23.09 -4.86
C MET A 1 32.05 -23.47 -5.44
N THR A 2 31.22 -24.10 -4.66
CA THR A 2 29.89 -24.59 -5.07
C THR A 2 28.84 -23.48 -5.09
N LYS A 3 29.10 -22.32 -4.44
CA LYS A 3 28.20 -21.21 -4.33
C LYS A 3 28.49 -20.10 -5.33
N LYS A 4 27.46 -19.64 -6.05
CA LYS A 4 27.54 -18.54 -7.02
C LYS A 4 26.55 -17.45 -6.64
N ARG A 5 26.98 -16.19 -6.76
CA ARG A 5 26.13 -15.01 -6.50
C ARG A 5 25.67 -14.41 -7.80
N GLY A 6 24.44 -13.86 -7.75
CA GLY A 6 23.86 -13.12 -8.86
C GLY A 6 22.97 -11.99 -8.37
N ARG A 7 22.75 -11.04 -9.26
CA ARG A 7 21.88 -9.87 -9.05
C ARG A 7 20.81 -9.81 -10.12
N GLY A 8 19.61 -9.51 -9.71
CA GLY A 8 18.50 -9.34 -10.63
C GLY A 8 17.66 -8.14 -10.27
N MET A 9 17.09 -7.52 -11.27
CA MET A 9 16.24 -6.36 -11.11
C MET A 9 14.89 -6.60 -11.79
N ALA A 10 13.84 -6.06 -11.19
CA ALA A 10 12.52 -5.98 -11.79
C ALA A 10 11.77 -4.74 -11.34
N SER A 11 10.88 -4.26 -12.19
CA SER A 11 10.05 -3.09 -11.91
C SER A 11 8.57 -3.45 -12.00
N VAL A 12 7.74 -2.66 -11.33
CA VAL A 12 6.29 -2.75 -11.39
C VAL A 12 5.67 -1.38 -11.64
N ASN A 13 4.63 -1.38 -12.46
CA ASN A 13 3.73 -0.26 -12.66
C ASN A 13 2.34 -0.73 -12.23
N TYR A 14 1.91 -0.29 -11.04
CA TYR A 14 0.72 -0.82 -10.38
C TYR A 14 -0.44 0.20 -10.41
N PRO A 15 -1.58 -0.13 -11.03
CA PRO A 15 -2.76 0.73 -10.99
C PRO A 15 -3.38 0.76 -9.60
N THR A 16 -3.68 1.94 -9.07
CA THR A 16 -4.37 2.08 -7.78
C THR A 16 -5.88 1.97 -7.98
N GLY A 17 -6.48 0.90 -7.47
CA GLY A 17 -7.89 0.60 -7.60
C GLY A 17 -8.29 0.09 -8.99
N MET A 18 -9.58 -0.14 -9.18
CA MET A 18 -10.17 -0.56 -10.45
C MET A 18 -11.12 0.50 -10.96
N ASN A 19 -11.02 0.82 -12.24
CA ASN A 19 -11.85 1.87 -12.84
C ASN A 19 -13.16 1.36 -13.45
N LEU A 20 -13.31 0.06 -13.61
CA LEU A 20 -14.53 -0.56 -14.09
C LEU A 20 -15.68 -0.32 -13.09
N GLY A 21 -16.73 0.37 -13.51
CA GLY A 21 -17.89 0.67 -12.67
C GLY A 21 -17.73 1.88 -11.73
N GLY A 22 -16.60 2.61 -11.77
CA GLY A 22 -16.39 3.84 -11.01
C GLY A 22 -15.78 3.65 -9.63
N ASP A 23 -15.63 2.42 -9.15
CA ASP A 23 -14.91 2.05 -7.91
C ASP A 23 -15.26 2.92 -6.68
N PRO A 24 -16.55 2.99 -6.25
CA PRO A 24 -17.00 3.90 -5.19
C PRO A 24 -16.52 3.48 -3.81
N SER A 25 -16.31 4.49 -2.94
CA SER A 25 -16.19 4.31 -1.49
C SER A 25 -17.00 5.37 -0.78
N GLN A 26 -17.53 5.03 0.38
CA GLN A 26 -18.33 5.92 1.21
C GLN A 26 -17.78 5.99 2.63
N ALA A 27 -18.04 7.10 3.31
CA ALA A 27 -17.74 7.32 4.72
C ALA A 27 -18.86 8.12 5.37
N LEU A 28 -19.18 7.77 6.62
CA LEU A 28 -20.04 8.55 7.50
C LEU A 28 -19.23 9.02 8.70
N ILE A 29 -19.43 10.26 9.11
CA ILE A 29 -18.77 10.83 10.29
C ILE A 29 -19.82 11.49 11.16
N HIS A 30 -19.72 11.30 12.47
CA HIS A 30 -20.50 12.06 13.44
C HIS A 30 -19.68 12.34 14.70
N ALA A 31 -19.95 13.51 15.31
CA ALA A 31 -19.37 13.84 16.60
C ALA A 31 -20.20 13.22 17.73
N THR A 32 -19.51 12.73 18.75
CA THR A 32 -20.12 12.31 20.01
C THR A 32 -20.27 13.49 20.96
N THR A 33 -21.09 13.35 21.99
CA THR A 33 -21.22 14.36 23.06
C THR A 33 -19.96 14.50 23.92
N THR A 34 -18.95 13.64 23.73
CA THR A 34 -17.64 13.72 24.39
C THR A 34 -16.60 14.46 23.55
N GLY A 35 -16.98 14.98 22.37
CA GLY A 35 -16.07 15.72 21.48
C GLY A 35 -15.18 14.84 20.61
N SER A 36 -15.41 13.52 20.60
CA SER A 36 -14.76 12.59 19.65
C SER A 36 -15.56 12.46 18.37
N PHE A 37 -14.92 12.00 17.32
CA PHE A 37 -15.55 11.74 16.01
C PHE A 37 -15.51 10.25 15.69
N ILE A 38 -16.66 9.67 15.38
CA ILE A 38 -16.77 8.30 14.90
C ILE A 38 -16.85 8.33 13.38
N VAL A 39 -15.98 7.57 12.74
CA VAL A 39 -15.96 7.38 11.29
C VAL A 39 -16.41 5.95 10.99
N THR A 40 -17.56 5.81 10.36
CA THR A 40 -18.11 4.50 9.99
C THR A 40 -17.80 4.15 8.54
N LEU A 41 -17.21 2.98 8.34
CA LEU A 41 -16.73 2.44 7.06
C LEU A 41 -17.12 0.98 6.93
N SER A 42 -17.28 0.48 5.70
CA SER A 42 -17.42 -0.97 5.41
C SER A 42 -16.12 -1.62 4.92
N SER A 43 -15.02 -0.88 4.87
CA SER A 43 -13.71 -1.39 4.46
C SER A 43 -13.00 -2.07 5.61
N VAL A 44 -12.16 -3.05 5.29
CA VAL A 44 -11.50 -3.90 6.27
C VAL A 44 -10.04 -3.53 6.45
N ASP A 45 -9.60 -3.45 7.70
CA ASP A 45 -8.19 -3.49 8.06
C ASP A 45 -7.77 -4.96 8.22
N LEU A 46 -6.93 -5.44 7.31
CA LEU A 46 -6.40 -6.81 7.26
C LEU A 46 -5.08 -6.95 8.04
N GLY A 47 -4.66 -5.89 8.75
CA GLY A 47 -3.34 -5.76 9.37
C GLY A 47 -2.43 -4.76 8.64
N GLN A 48 -2.88 -4.21 7.47
CA GLN A 48 -2.12 -3.23 6.70
C GLN A 48 -2.17 -1.81 7.27
N GLY A 49 -2.93 -1.58 8.36
CA GLY A 49 -2.98 -0.31 9.05
C GLY A 49 -3.97 0.70 8.49
N LEU A 50 -5.00 0.25 7.78
CA LEU A 50 -6.02 1.12 7.20
C LEU A 50 -6.67 2.01 8.25
N LYS A 51 -7.04 1.47 9.41
CA LYS A 51 -7.68 2.23 10.50
C LYS A 51 -6.84 3.43 10.94
N THR A 52 -5.55 3.22 11.11
CA THR A 52 -4.63 4.28 11.54
C THR A 52 -4.54 5.39 10.50
N VAL A 53 -4.35 5.04 9.23
CA VAL A 53 -4.23 6.04 8.16
C VAL A 53 -5.56 6.78 7.96
N MET A 54 -6.70 6.09 8.06
CA MET A 54 -8.02 6.73 7.96
C MET A 54 -8.27 7.70 9.11
N ALA A 55 -7.86 7.36 10.34
CA ALA A 55 -7.91 8.27 11.47
C ALA A 55 -7.03 9.52 11.26
N GLN A 56 -5.83 9.36 10.72
CA GLN A 56 -4.94 10.47 10.38
C GLN A 56 -5.54 11.40 9.32
N ILE A 57 -6.12 10.85 8.25
CA ILE A 57 -6.78 11.63 7.19
C ILE A 57 -7.97 12.41 7.75
N CYS A 58 -8.80 11.76 8.58
CA CYS A 58 -9.95 12.40 9.21
C CYS A 58 -9.52 13.52 10.15
N ALA A 59 -8.57 13.24 11.04
CA ALA A 59 -8.06 14.19 12.02
C ALA A 59 -7.45 15.43 11.36
N GLU A 60 -6.63 15.26 10.33
CA GLU A 60 -6.04 16.36 9.56
C GLU A 60 -7.12 17.22 8.89
N THR A 61 -8.14 16.59 8.31
CA THR A 61 -9.24 17.31 7.63
C THR A 61 -10.09 18.09 8.62
N LEU A 62 -10.44 17.48 9.75
CA LEU A 62 -11.19 18.15 10.82
C LEU A 62 -10.35 19.21 11.54
N GLY A 63 -9.04 19.01 11.62
CA GLY A 63 -8.10 19.78 12.42
C GLY A 63 -8.23 19.45 13.92
N VAL A 64 -8.19 18.14 14.22
CA VAL A 64 -8.24 17.59 15.58
C VAL A 64 -7.11 16.59 15.79
N SER A 65 -6.88 16.16 17.05
CA SER A 65 -5.95 15.07 17.32
C SER A 65 -6.50 13.74 16.81
N THR A 66 -5.62 12.85 16.31
CA THR A 66 -5.99 11.49 15.91
C THR A 66 -6.59 10.67 17.05
N GLU A 67 -6.26 10.97 18.30
CA GLU A 67 -6.83 10.32 19.47
C GLU A 67 -8.34 10.58 19.64
N ASN A 68 -8.83 11.67 19.04
CA ASN A 68 -10.25 12.03 19.03
C ASN A 68 -11.01 11.41 17.85
N VAL A 69 -10.39 10.57 17.04
CA VAL A 69 -11.01 9.91 15.90
C VAL A 69 -11.07 8.40 16.11
N ILE A 70 -12.27 7.85 16.10
CA ILE A 70 -12.55 6.43 16.27
C ILE A 70 -12.98 5.88 14.90
N ILE A 71 -12.27 4.88 14.41
CA ILE A 71 -12.64 4.20 13.16
C ILE A 71 -13.46 2.95 13.49
N ASP A 72 -14.74 3.01 13.13
CA ASP A 72 -15.67 1.89 13.15
C ASP A 72 -15.76 1.29 11.75
N THR A 73 -15.39 0.02 11.62
CA THR A 73 -15.27 -0.65 10.31
C THR A 73 -15.55 -2.14 10.40
N ALA A 74 -15.71 -2.76 9.23
CA ALA A 74 -15.94 -4.19 9.03
C ALA A 74 -17.37 -4.68 9.31
N ASP A 75 -18.30 -3.78 9.60
CA ASP A 75 -19.72 -4.12 9.68
C ASP A 75 -20.43 -3.61 8.42
N THR A 76 -20.89 -4.53 7.58
CA THR A 76 -21.57 -4.21 6.32
C THR A 76 -23.05 -3.90 6.49
N ASP A 77 -23.62 -4.16 7.64
CA ASP A 77 -25.03 -3.85 7.94
C ASP A 77 -25.19 -2.41 8.42
N THR A 78 -24.21 -1.90 9.16
CA THR A 78 -24.23 -0.53 9.71
C THR A 78 -23.34 0.44 8.95
N GLY A 79 -22.31 -0.06 8.26
CA GLY A 79 -21.40 0.76 7.46
C GLY A 79 -21.95 1.12 6.09
N PRO A 80 -21.59 2.30 5.54
CA PRO A 80 -21.97 2.69 4.21
C PRO A 80 -21.28 1.81 3.15
N HIS A 81 -21.90 1.63 2.00
CA HIS A 81 -21.37 0.75 0.96
C HIS A 81 -19.92 1.09 0.54
N CYS A 82 -19.11 0.06 0.46
CA CYS A 82 -17.77 0.10 -0.11
C CYS A 82 -17.55 -1.18 -0.94
N MET A 83 -16.85 -1.07 -2.05
CA MET A 83 -16.54 -2.25 -2.86
C MET A 83 -15.55 -3.22 -2.20
N GLY A 84 -14.89 -2.82 -1.14
CA GLY A 84 -13.98 -3.67 -0.37
C GLY A 84 -12.52 -3.22 -0.40
N THR A 85 -11.68 -4.03 0.25
CA THR A 85 -10.23 -3.80 0.37
C THR A 85 -9.50 -4.69 -0.64
N PHE A 86 -9.16 -4.14 -1.82
CA PHE A 86 -8.47 -4.81 -2.92
C PHE A 86 -7.78 -3.78 -3.83
N ALA A 87 -6.94 -4.23 -4.76
CA ALA A 87 -6.25 -3.41 -5.74
C ALA A 87 -5.60 -2.14 -5.17
N SER A 88 -5.12 -2.23 -3.93
CA SER A 88 -4.46 -1.16 -3.17
C SER A 88 -5.26 0.15 -3.12
N ARG A 89 -6.59 0.06 -3.19
CA ARG A 89 -7.50 1.21 -3.31
C ARG A 89 -7.80 1.91 -1.98
N GLY A 90 -7.57 1.23 -0.85
CA GLY A 90 -8.04 1.66 0.47
C GLY A 90 -7.68 3.12 0.77
N THR A 91 -6.40 3.44 0.87
CA THR A 91 -5.95 4.81 1.18
C THR A 91 -6.52 5.83 0.21
N HIS A 92 -6.52 5.54 -1.09
CA HIS A 92 -6.95 6.49 -2.12
C HIS A 92 -8.46 6.72 -2.10
N ARG A 93 -9.27 5.66 -2.22
CA ARG A 93 -10.72 5.78 -2.39
C ARG A 93 -11.42 6.16 -1.09
N ILE A 94 -11.10 5.44 -0.02
CA ILE A 94 -11.73 5.64 1.28
C ILE A 94 -11.23 6.95 1.90
N GLY A 95 -9.95 7.26 1.77
CA GLY A 95 -9.38 8.52 2.24
C GLY A 95 -10.06 9.74 1.62
N ASN A 96 -10.34 9.71 0.31
CA ASN A 96 -11.10 10.78 -0.35
C ASN A 96 -12.55 10.87 0.15
N ALA A 97 -13.23 9.73 0.36
CA ALA A 97 -14.58 9.73 0.93
C ALA A 97 -14.59 10.31 2.36
N ILE A 98 -13.58 10.00 3.17
CA ILE A 98 -13.40 10.57 4.51
C ILE A 98 -13.17 12.09 4.44
N ILE A 99 -12.32 12.58 3.53
CA ILE A 99 -12.11 14.03 3.35
C ILE A 99 -13.43 14.74 3.03
N MET A 100 -14.26 14.15 2.18
CA MET A 100 -15.58 14.73 1.86
C MET A 100 -16.50 14.76 3.08
N ALA A 101 -16.62 13.63 3.78
CA ALA A 101 -17.43 13.54 5.01
C ALA A 101 -16.92 14.46 6.13
N ALA A 102 -15.61 14.53 6.33
CA ALA A 102 -15.00 15.37 7.34
C ALA A 102 -15.19 16.87 7.04
N LYS A 103 -15.16 17.29 5.78
CA LYS A 103 -15.45 18.66 5.39
C LYS A 103 -16.90 19.05 5.69
N GLU A 104 -17.87 18.16 5.41
CA GLU A 104 -19.28 18.39 5.73
C GLU A 104 -19.48 18.48 7.26
N ALA A 105 -18.93 17.53 8.02
CA ALA A 105 -18.98 17.56 9.48
C ALA A 105 -18.32 18.82 10.08
N LYS A 106 -17.17 19.24 9.53
CA LYS A 106 -16.46 20.45 9.95
C LYS A 106 -17.26 21.72 9.68
N SER A 107 -17.99 21.79 8.57
CA SER A 107 -18.86 22.94 8.29
C SER A 107 -19.90 23.11 9.38
N VAL A 108 -20.63 22.04 9.75
CA VAL A 108 -21.62 22.08 10.83
C VAL A 108 -20.97 22.42 12.18
N LEU A 109 -19.79 21.85 12.46
CA LEU A 109 -19.03 22.12 13.67
C LEU A 109 -18.69 23.63 13.81
N LEU A 110 -18.20 24.24 12.71
CA LEU A 110 -17.85 25.66 12.70
C LEU A 110 -19.07 26.56 12.74
N GLU A 111 -20.20 26.20 12.13
CA GLU A 111 -21.46 26.93 12.21
C GLU A 111 -21.98 27.02 13.65
N VAL A 112 -21.98 25.89 14.38
CA VAL A 112 -22.39 25.90 15.80
C VAL A 112 -21.41 26.69 16.65
N ALA A 113 -20.11 26.57 16.42
CA ALA A 113 -19.10 27.34 17.13
C ALA A 113 -19.24 28.84 16.87
N ALA A 114 -19.63 29.22 15.65
CA ALA A 114 -19.86 30.61 15.27
C ALA A 114 -21.03 31.24 16.07
N GLU A 115 -22.11 30.47 16.25
CA GLU A 115 -23.25 30.90 17.08
C GLU A 115 -22.86 31.06 18.57
N GLU A 116 -22.04 30.11 19.10
CA GLU A 116 -21.57 30.16 20.49
C GLU A 116 -20.55 31.29 20.75
N LEU A 117 -19.75 31.62 19.76
CA LEU A 117 -18.74 32.68 19.86
C LEU A 117 -19.21 34.05 19.35
N GLU A 118 -20.42 34.13 18.79
CA GLU A 118 -20.97 35.33 18.16
C GLU A 118 -20.00 35.94 17.12
N VAL A 119 -19.59 35.13 16.15
CA VAL A 119 -18.69 35.50 15.03
C VAL A 119 -19.11 34.82 13.73
N ASP A 120 -18.54 35.22 12.60
CA ASP A 120 -18.74 34.52 11.34
C ASP A 120 -17.97 33.17 11.33
N ALA A 121 -18.59 32.12 10.80
CA ALA A 121 -17.98 30.80 10.69
C ALA A 121 -16.70 30.81 9.85
N GLY A 122 -16.62 31.71 8.85
CA GLY A 122 -15.43 31.88 8.01
C GLY A 122 -14.21 32.42 8.76
N ASP A 123 -14.43 33.06 9.92
CA ASP A 123 -13.36 33.57 10.79
C ASP A 123 -12.85 32.54 11.79
N LEU A 124 -13.41 31.32 11.78
CA LEU A 124 -13.02 30.27 12.70
C LEU A 124 -12.02 29.28 12.06
N GLU A 125 -11.21 28.70 12.92
CA GLU A 125 -10.31 27.60 12.59
C GLU A 125 -10.20 26.61 13.76
N THR A 126 -9.95 25.34 13.48
CA THR A 126 -9.57 24.34 14.49
C THR A 126 -8.09 24.44 14.79
N ASP A 127 -7.68 24.27 16.05
CA ASP A 127 -6.29 24.46 16.50
C ASP A 127 -5.44 23.16 16.53
N GLY A 128 -6.05 22.02 16.15
CA GLY A 128 -5.41 20.70 16.22
C GLY A 128 -5.34 20.12 17.65
N ALA A 129 -5.66 20.90 18.66
CA ALA A 129 -5.56 20.52 20.08
C ALA A 129 -6.94 20.37 20.76
N GLY A 130 -8.02 20.36 19.99
CA GLY A 130 -9.38 20.16 20.50
C GLY A 130 -10.18 21.42 20.73
N ASN A 131 -9.73 22.57 20.23
CA ASN A 131 -10.47 23.82 20.29
C ASN A 131 -10.73 24.39 18.89
N ILE A 132 -11.75 25.22 18.82
CA ILE A 132 -12.05 26.12 17.73
C ILE A 132 -11.77 27.54 18.19
N ARG A 133 -11.03 28.31 17.42
CA ARG A 133 -10.64 29.68 17.76
C ARG A 133 -10.92 30.65 16.63
N VAL A 134 -11.01 31.92 16.97
CA VAL A 134 -11.12 32.99 15.99
C VAL A 134 -9.73 33.26 15.38
N LYS A 135 -9.64 33.29 14.06
CA LYS A 135 -8.42 33.65 13.34
C LYS A 135 -7.95 35.05 13.76
N GLY A 136 -6.66 35.15 14.11
CA GLY A 136 -6.09 36.42 14.59
C GLY A 136 -6.45 36.80 16.03
N SER A 137 -7.33 36.05 16.72
CA SER A 137 -7.72 36.28 18.14
C SER A 137 -7.78 34.93 18.90
N PRO A 138 -6.65 34.24 19.12
CA PRO A 138 -6.63 32.86 19.66
C PRO A 138 -7.26 32.73 21.06
N GLN A 139 -7.29 33.82 21.84
CA GLN A 139 -7.92 33.85 23.16
C GLN A 139 -9.45 33.73 23.10
N LYS A 140 -10.08 34.08 21.96
CA LYS A 140 -11.50 33.85 21.72
C LYS A 140 -11.67 32.47 21.09
N SER A 141 -11.88 31.47 21.95
CA SER A 141 -11.94 30.07 21.56
C SER A 141 -12.97 29.29 22.35
N ILE A 142 -13.38 28.15 21.82
CA ILE A 142 -14.32 27.22 22.46
C ILE A 142 -13.81 25.78 22.23
N ALA A 143 -13.90 24.95 23.26
CA ALA A 143 -13.55 23.52 23.13
C ALA A 143 -14.55 22.78 22.22
N ILE A 144 -14.08 21.90 21.38
CA ILE A 144 -14.91 21.06 20.48
C ILE A 144 -15.95 20.29 21.29
N LEU A 145 -15.59 19.79 22.48
CA LEU A 145 -16.54 19.17 23.41
C LEU A 145 -17.74 20.08 23.71
N ASN A 146 -17.51 21.37 24.02
CA ASN A 146 -18.58 22.31 24.35
C ASN A 146 -19.45 22.62 23.12
N VAL A 147 -18.84 22.68 21.92
CA VAL A 147 -19.58 22.83 20.66
C VAL A 147 -20.47 21.62 20.41
N ALA A 148 -19.95 20.40 20.65
CA ALA A 148 -20.72 19.15 20.48
C ALA A 148 -21.91 19.09 21.46
N LEU A 149 -21.72 19.52 22.70
CA LEU A 149 -22.81 19.63 23.70
C LEU A 149 -23.83 20.70 23.30
N ALA A 150 -23.37 21.87 22.88
CA ALA A 150 -24.26 22.96 22.43
C ALA A 150 -25.05 22.52 21.18
N ALA A 151 -24.42 21.88 20.21
CA ALA A 151 -25.08 21.35 19.03
C ALA A 151 -26.27 20.47 19.43
N HIS A 152 -26.02 19.49 20.33
CA HIS A 152 -27.04 18.53 20.76
C HIS A 152 -28.15 19.15 21.64
N PHE A 153 -27.77 19.82 22.73
CA PHE A 153 -28.71 20.23 23.76
C PHE A 153 -29.31 21.63 23.56
N LYS A 154 -28.65 22.54 22.84
CA LYS A 154 -29.09 23.91 22.62
C LYS A 154 -29.61 24.13 21.21
N HIS A 155 -28.93 23.62 20.21
CA HIS A 155 -29.27 23.89 18.81
C HIS A 155 -30.06 22.78 18.12
N GLY A 156 -30.19 21.58 18.72
CA GLY A 156 -30.87 20.44 18.12
C GLY A 156 -30.23 19.99 16.79
N ARG A 157 -28.89 20.09 16.68
CA ARG A 157 -28.12 19.75 15.49
C ARG A 157 -27.22 18.57 15.75
N THR A 158 -27.05 17.74 14.72
CA THR A 158 -26.05 16.68 14.71
C THR A 158 -24.83 17.15 13.91
N ILE A 159 -23.67 17.19 14.55
CA ILE A 159 -22.41 17.41 13.83
C ILE A 159 -22.06 16.11 13.10
N SER A 160 -22.40 16.05 11.83
CA SER A 160 -22.20 14.85 11.00
C SER A 160 -21.83 15.22 9.58
N GLY A 161 -21.27 14.26 8.87
CA GLY A 161 -20.95 14.41 7.46
C GLY A 161 -20.92 13.06 6.77
N ARG A 162 -21.14 13.08 5.46
CA ARG A 162 -21.14 11.92 4.59
C ARG A 162 -20.32 12.24 3.35
N GLY A 163 -19.60 11.24 2.88
CA GLY A 163 -18.77 11.36 1.69
C GLY A 163 -18.94 10.15 0.80
N ILE A 164 -18.99 10.38 -0.49
CA ILE A 164 -18.89 9.36 -1.51
C ILE A 164 -17.83 9.81 -2.51
N PHE A 165 -16.78 9.01 -2.65
CA PHE A 165 -15.79 9.21 -3.70
C PHE A 165 -16.05 8.22 -4.82
N LEU A 166 -16.26 8.75 -6.01
CA LEU A 166 -16.46 8.00 -7.24
C LEU A 166 -15.40 8.41 -8.25
N GLN A 167 -14.57 7.45 -8.65
CA GLN A 167 -13.58 7.71 -9.68
C GLN A 167 -14.25 7.86 -11.06
N PRO A 168 -13.74 8.74 -11.94
CA PRO A 168 -14.22 8.81 -13.32
C PRO A 168 -14.12 7.47 -14.02
N ARG A 169 -15.21 7.04 -14.68
CA ARG A 169 -15.24 5.79 -15.41
C ARG A 169 -14.45 5.90 -16.71
N SER A 170 -13.77 4.82 -17.07
CA SER A 170 -13.12 4.67 -18.37
C SER A 170 -13.62 3.40 -19.03
N TYR A 171 -13.90 3.49 -20.32
CA TYR A 171 -14.32 2.37 -21.13
C TYR A 171 -13.33 2.16 -22.27
N PRO A 172 -13.13 0.92 -22.73
CA PRO A 172 -12.31 0.66 -23.90
C PRO A 172 -12.88 1.37 -25.15
N GLU A 173 -12.02 1.98 -25.92
CA GLU A 173 -12.36 2.48 -27.26
C GLU A 173 -12.76 1.27 -28.13
N PRO A 174 -13.91 1.28 -28.81
CA PRO A 174 -14.41 0.11 -29.54
C PRO A 174 -13.44 -0.43 -30.61
N GLU A 175 -12.70 0.45 -31.27
CA GLU A 175 -11.81 0.07 -32.37
C GLU A 175 -10.42 -0.37 -31.93
N THR A 176 -9.90 0.20 -30.84
CA THR A 176 -8.50 0.00 -30.43
C THR A 176 -8.36 -0.77 -29.14
N GLY A 177 -9.43 -0.90 -28.34
CA GLY A 177 -9.42 -1.42 -26.99
C GLY A 177 -8.68 -0.52 -25.98
N LYS A 178 -8.20 0.64 -26.41
CA LYS A 178 -7.46 1.57 -25.56
C LYS A 178 -8.36 2.17 -24.48
N MET A 179 -7.88 2.20 -23.26
CA MET A 179 -8.57 2.80 -22.13
C MET A 179 -7.59 3.36 -21.09
N THR A 180 -8.10 4.17 -20.16
CA THR A 180 -7.38 4.61 -18.96
C THR A 180 -7.92 3.86 -17.75
N PRO A 181 -7.37 2.68 -17.40
CA PRO A 181 -7.95 1.78 -16.40
C PRO A 181 -7.79 2.28 -14.97
N ALA A 182 -6.89 3.21 -14.72
CA ALA A 182 -6.69 3.85 -13.43
C ALA A 182 -6.28 5.31 -13.60
N THR A 183 -6.64 6.15 -12.64
CA THR A 183 -6.27 7.58 -12.65
C THR A 183 -4.88 7.82 -12.10
N CYS A 184 -4.37 6.91 -11.27
CA CYS A 184 -2.99 6.98 -10.78
C CYS A 184 -2.35 5.58 -10.74
N TYR A 185 -1.04 5.58 -10.92
CA TYR A 185 -0.19 4.40 -10.87
C TYR A 185 0.90 4.64 -9.83
N ALA A 186 1.18 3.61 -9.04
CA ALA A 186 2.36 3.54 -8.19
C ALA A 186 3.45 2.73 -8.92
N HIS A 187 4.70 3.11 -8.74
CA HIS A 187 5.84 2.50 -9.42
C HIS A 187 6.82 1.95 -8.39
N ALA A 188 7.43 0.82 -8.70
CA ALA A 188 8.52 0.32 -7.88
C ALA A 188 9.59 -0.39 -8.73
N CYS A 189 10.77 -0.49 -8.14
CA CYS A 189 11.87 -1.28 -8.66
C CYS A 189 12.53 -2.01 -7.50
N THR A 190 12.78 -3.31 -7.68
CA THR A 190 13.48 -4.14 -6.70
C THR A 190 14.72 -4.75 -7.33
N VAL A 191 15.83 -4.69 -6.62
CA VAL A 191 17.07 -5.41 -6.92
C VAL A 191 17.22 -6.51 -5.87
N ALA A 192 17.31 -7.75 -6.33
CA ALA A 192 17.59 -8.91 -5.50
C ALA A 192 19.05 -9.33 -5.67
N GLU A 193 19.68 -9.74 -4.58
CA GLU A 193 20.96 -10.42 -4.56
C GLU A 193 20.77 -11.82 -3.97
N VAL A 194 21.21 -12.85 -4.70
CA VAL A 194 21.05 -14.25 -4.30
C VAL A 194 22.39 -14.96 -4.26
N GLU A 195 22.46 -16.02 -3.48
CA GLU A 195 23.51 -17.04 -3.51
C GLU A 195 22.88 -18.40 -3.86
N VAL A 196 23.39 -19.04 -4.89
CA VAL A 196 22.91 -20.34 -5.38
C VAL A 196 23.98 -21.39 -5.14
N ASP A 197 23.64 -22.48 -4.44
CA ASP A 197 24.48 -23.63 -4.33
C ASP A 197 24.31 -24.51 -5.59
N THR A 198 25.41 -24.72 -6.36
CA THR A 198 25.37 -25.43 -7.64
C THR A 198 25.32 -26.93 -7.49
N GLU A 199 25.54 -27.48 -6.29
CA GLU A 199 25.45 -28.92 -6.01
C GLU A 199 24.05 -29.34 -5.59
N THR A 200 23.33 -28.45 -4.85
CA THR A 200 21.98 -28.72 -4.34
C THR A 200 20.87 -27.99 -5.07
N GLY A 201 21.18 -26.91 -5.77
CA GLY A 201 20.20 -26.01 -6.38
C GLY A 201 19.56 -25.06 -5.37
N GLU A 202 19.97 -25.09 -4.10
CA GLU A 202 19.42 -24.22 -3.05
C GLU A 202 19.73 -22.74 -3.34
N VAL A 203 18.72 -21.90 -3.12
CA VAL A 203 18.79 -20.46 -3.36
C VAL A 203 18.58 -19.74 -2.03
N GLN A 204 19.56 -18.94 -1.63
CA GLN A 204 19.44 -18.01 -0.52
C GLN A 204 19.33 -16.59 -1.05
N VAL A 205 18.27 -15.86 -0.67
CA VAL A 205 18.16 -14.42 -0.94
C VAL A 205 18.97 -13.68 0.11
N LEU A 206 20.00 -12.95 -0.32
CA LEU A 206 20.89 -12.22 0.58
C LEU A 206 20.36 -10.83 0.89
N SER A 207 19.86 -10.14 -0.14
CA SER A 207 19.28 -8.81 0.03
C SER A 207 18.18 -8.50 -0.97
N LEU A 208 17.21 -7.69 -0.54
CA LEU A 208 16.20 -7.05 -1.38
C LEU A 208 16.30 -5.53 -1.18
N LYS A 209 16.73 -4.81 -2.22
CA LYS A 209 16.88 -3.36 -2.22
C LYS A 209 15.85 -2.76 -3.16
N SER A 210 14.97 -1.91 -2.62
CA SER A 210 13.80 -1.47 -3.38
C SER A 210 13.59 0.04 -3.30
N ALA A 211 13.04 0.60 -4.38
CA ALA A 211 12.55 1.96 -4.42
C ALA A 211 11.06 1.94 -4.78
N TYR A 212 10.22 2.58 -3.97
CA TYR A 212 8.77 2.61 -4.11
C TYR A 212 8.26 4.05 -4.21
N GLU A 213 7.57 4.37 -5.28
CA GLU A 213 6.86 5.63 -5.47
C GLU A 213 5.40 5.43 -5.01
N VAL A 214 5.01 6.15 -3.95
CA VAL A 214 3.77 5.92 -3.20
C VAL A 214 2.84 7.15 -3.17
N GLY A 215 3.10 8.15 -4.01
CA GLY A 215 2.47 9.46 -3.88
C GLY A 215 3.07 10.19 -2.68
N ARG A 216 2.23 10.67 -1.76
CA ARG A 216 2.66 11.15 -0.44
C ARG A 216 2.56 10.03 0.58
N ALA A 217 3.61 9.79 1.32
CA ALA A 217 3.62 8.82 2.40
C ALA A 217 2.98 9.43 3.65
N LEU A 218 1.67 9.19 3.85
CA LEU A 218 0.93 9.74 5.01
C LEU A 218 1.44 9.18 6.34
N ASN A 219 1.89 7.93 6.33
CA ASN A 219 2.55 7.29 7.45
C ASN A 219 3.77 6.51 6.95
N PRO A 220 4.95 7.16 6.85
CA PRO A 220 6.16 6.55 6.28
C PRO A 220 6.55 5.23 6.93
N ARG A 221 6.41 5.12 8.26
CA ARG A 221 6.71 3.90 9.00
C ARG A 221 5.82 2.73 8.58
N MET A 222 4.52 2.97 8.40
CA MET A 222 3.59 1.92 7.94
C MET A 222 3.82 1.57 6.47
N VAL A 223 4.18 2.55 5.63
CA VAL A 223 4.59 2.31 4.24
C VAL A 223 5.79 1.38 4.19
N GLU A 224 6.82 1.63 4.99
CA GLU A 224 8.01 0.78 5.06
C GLU A 224 7.66 -0.65 5.51
N GLN A 225 6.79 -0.80 6.50
CA GLN A 225 6.32 -2.11 6.95
C GLN A 225 5.55 -2.86 5.85
N GLN A 226 4.74 -2.17 5.05
CA GLN A 226 4.07 -2.76 3.89
C GLN A 226 5.08 -3.19 2.82
N ILE A 227 6.12 -2.41 2.57
CA ILE A 227 7.18 -2.75 1.62
C ILE A 227 7.91 -4.02 2.06
N ILE A 228 8.34 -4.09 3.32
CA ILE A 228 9.05 -5.26 3.87
C ILE A 228 8.14 -6.49 3.86
N GLY A 229 6.93 -6.38 4.35
CA GLY A 229 5.97 -7.49 4.41
C GLY A 229 5.59 -8.03 3.04
N GLY A 230 5.37 -7.15 2.06
CA GLY A 230 5.08 -7.55 0.68
C GLY A 230 6.30 -8.15 -0.02
N ALA A 231 7.49 -7.60 0.20
CA ALA A 231 8.72 -8.17 -0.34
C ALA A 231 9.01 -9.57 0.22
N TRP A 232 8.73 -9.78 1.51
CA TRP A 232 8.77 -11.07 2.16
C TRP A 232 7.77 -12.07 1.55
N MET A 233 6.52 -11.64 1.33
CA MET A 233 5.51 -12.43 0.64
C MET A 233 5.95 -12.77 -0.79
N GLY A 234 6.54 -11.82 -1.53
CA GLY A 234 7.08 -12.05 -2.86
C GLY A 234 8.22 -13.07 -2.87
N LEU A 235 9.14 -13.02 -1.90
CA LEU A 235 10.18 -14.03 -1.71
C LEU A 235 9.57 -15.41 -1.45
N SER A 236 8.56 -15.47 -0.59
CA SER A 236 7.84 -16.69 -0.26
C SER A 236 7.21 -17.34 -1.49
N HIS A 237 6.50 -16.57 -2.31
CA HIS A 237 5.95 -17.03 -3.58
C HIS A 237 7.02 -17.43 -4.59
N ALA A 238 8.16 -16.73 -4.60
CA ALA A 238 9.24 -17.08 -5.53
C ALA A 238 9.85 -18.44 -5.24
N LEU A 239 10.07 -18.81 -3.97
CA LEU A 239 10.92 -19.93 -3.60
C LEU A 239 10.21 -21.07 -2.86
N TYR A 240 9.11 -20.81 -2.14
CA TYR A 240 8.52 -21.75 -1.18
C TYR A 240 7.07 -22.10 -1.46
N GLU A 241 6.19 -21.10 -1.51
CA GLU A 241 4.76 -21.31 -1.52
C GLU A 241 4.26 -21.86 -2.85
N THR A 242 3.41 -22.86 -2.78
CA THR A 242 2.73 -23.39 -3.95
C THR A 242 1.25 -23.59 -3.67
N THR A 243 0.45 -23.19 -4.63
CA THR A 243 -0.97 -23.51 -4.69
C THR A 243 -1.24 -24.69 -5.62
N GLU A 244 -0.24 -25.20 -6.30
CA GLU A 244 -0.34 -26.39 -7.12
C GLU A 244 -0.09 -27.66 -6.30
N PRO A 245 -0.90 -28.63 -6.45
CA PRO A 245 -2.19 -28.68 -7.13
C PRO A 245 -3.33 -28.71 -6.12
N TYR A 246 -3.62 -27.60 -5.48
CA TYR A 246 -4.73 -27.52 -4.53
C TYR A 246 -6.07 -27.90 -5.16
N TYR A 247 -6.22 -27.61 -6.43
CA TYR A 247 -7.46 -27.86 -7.13
C TYR A 247 -7.18 -28.18 -8.59
N PRO A 248 -7.82 -29.18 -9.14
CA PRO A 248 -8.83 -30.07 -8.57
C PRO A 248 -8.28 -31.30 -7.83
N ASN A 249 -6.96 -31.48 -7.79
CA ASN A 249 -6.34 -32.70 -7.28
C ASN A 249 -5.48 -32.44 -6.04
N ARG A 250 -6.00 -32.82 -4.87
CA ARG A 250 -5.31 -32.68 -3.58
C ARG A 250 -4.20 -33.71 -3.34
N ALA A 251 -3.99 -34.67 -4.26
CA ALA A 251 -3.03 -35.74 -4.06
C ALA A 251 -1.56 -35.27 -4.14
N HIS A 252 -1.28 -34.08 -4.64
CA HIS A 252 0.07 -33.58 -4.90
C HIS A 252 0.37 -32.21 -4.29
N GLY A 253 -0.60 -31.57 -3.61
CA GLY A 253 -0.40 -30.29 -2.94
C GLY A 253 -0.44 -30.43 -1.41
N PRO A 254 0.00 -29.41 -0.69
CA PRO A 254 -0.13 -29.40 0.78
C PRO A 254 -1.61 -29.45 1.18
N THR A 255 -1.93 -30.34 2.12
CA THR A 255 -3.30 -30.54 2.62
C THR A 255 -3.58 -29.81 3.93
N ASP A 256 -2.53 -29.36 4.60
CA ASP A 256 -2.57 -28.64 5.86
C ASP A 256 -1.36 -27.70 6.02
N PHE A 257 -1.35 -26.89 7.06
CA PHE A 257 -0.27 -25.93 7.32
C PHE A 257 1.08 -26.57 7.68
N ASN A 258 1.14 -27.85 8.04
CA ASN A 258 2.42 -28.52 8.27
C ASN A 258 3.13 -28.84 6.95
N GLN A 259 2.36 -28.94 5.87
CA GLN A 259 2.87 -29.24 4.53
C GLN A 259 3.03 -27.98 3.67
N TYR A 260 2.36 -26.89 4.04
CA TYR A 260 2.45 -25.61 3.32
C TYR A 260 3.71 -24.86 3.75
N LEU A 261 4.70 -24.85 2.84
CA LEU A 261 6.00 -24.25 3.14
C LEU A 261 5.93 -22.73 3.04
N MET A 262 6.36 -22.08 4.11
CA MET A 262 6.60 -20.63 4.17
C MET A 262 7.99 -20.40 4.76
N PRO A 263 8.70 -19.33 4.32
CA PRO A 263 10.00 -19.00 4.90
C PRO A 263 9.87 -18.61 6.37
N GLY A 264 10.84 -19.01 7.17
CA GLY A 264 10.92 -18.68 8.60
C GLY A 264 11.80 -17.46 8.87
N PRO A 265 11.91 -17.00 10.12
CA PRO A 265 12.76 -15.85 10.49
C PRO A 265 14.23 -16.00 10.10
N GLY A 266 14.72 -17.25 9.94
CA GLY A 266 16.10 -17.54 9.51
C GLY A 266 16.35 -17.28 8.03
N ASP A 267 15.30 -17.16 7.22
CA ASP A 267 15.38 -16.94 5.78
C ASP A 267 15.29 -15.45 5.40
N LEU A 268 15.18 -14.56 6.41
CA LEU A 268 15.06 -13.11 6.20
C LEU A 268 16.31 -12.54 5.51
N PRO A 269 16.16 -11.91 4.33
CA PRO A 269 17.23 -11.19 3.69
C PRO A 269 17.45 -9.83 4.34
N GLU A 270 18.55 -9.16 3.99
CA GLU A 270 18.71 -7.75 4.26
C GLU A 270 17.69 -6.92 3.43
N PHE A 271 16.88 -6.08 4.08
CA PHE A 271 16.00 -5.13 3.42
C PHE A 271 16.59 -3.72 3.44
N SER A 272 16.56 -3.06 2.28
CA SER A 272 16.91 -1.64 2.15
C SER A 272 15.93 -0.97 1.21
N ASN A 273 15.12 -0.05 1.74
CA ASN A 273 14.02 0.54 1.00
C ASN A 273 14.14 2.06 0.91
N VAL A 274 13.75 2.61 -0.24
CA VAL A 274 13.63 4.04 -0.47
C VAL A 274 12.17 4.35 -0.81
N ILE A 275 11.55 5.26 -0.08
CA ILE A 275 10.24 5.82 -0.37
C ILE A 275 10.44 7.07 -1.24
N ILE A 276 9.84 7.06 -2.42
CA ILE A 276 9.82 8.17 -3.34
C ILE A 276 8.43 8.81 -3.29
N GLU A 277 8.39 10.11 -3.03
CA GLU A 277 7.15 10.86 -2.98
C GLU A 277 6.93 11.66 -4.26
N ARG A 278 5.82 11.36 -4.95
CA ARG A 278 5.27 12.15 -6.06
C ARG A 278 3.76 12.25 -5.86
N PRO A 279 3.28 13.30 -5.17
CA PRO A 279 1.87 13.44 -4.82
C PRO A 279 0.95 13.27 -6.01
N ALA A 280 -0.06 12.41 -5.88
CA ALA A 280 -1.11 12.23 -6.87
C ALA A 280 -2.14 13.35 -6.75
N GLY A 281 -2.52 13.95 -7.88
CA GLY A 281 -3.47 15.07 -7.89
C GLY A 281 -4.88 14.71 -7.41
N ASP A 282 -5.27 13.44 -7.52
CA ASP A 282 -6.56 12.89 -7.10
C ASP A 282 -6.47 12.05 -5.80
N GLY A 283 -5.29 11.92 -5.21
CA GLY A 283 -5.09 11.19 -3.96
C GLY A 283 -5.39 12.03 -2.72
N PRO A 284 -5.86 11.40 -1.61
CA PRO A 284 -6.05 12.10 -0.35
C PRO A 284 -4.70 12.64 0.15
N PHE A 285 -4.58 13.96 0.23
CA PHE A 285 -3.31 14.65 0.48
C PHE A 285 -2.16 14.23 -0.44
N GLY A 286 -2.47 13.69 -1.63
CA GLY A 286 -1.50 13.21 -2.61
C GLY A 286 -1.07 11.75 -2.47
N ALA A 287 -1.68 10.99 -1.56
CA ALA A 287 -1.33 9.58 -1.34
C ALA A 287 -1.82 8.65 -2.46
N LYS A 288 -1.09 7.57 -2.69
CA LYS A 288 -1.47 6.41 -3.50
C LYS A 288 -1.62 5.17 -2.62
N GLY A 289 -2.11 4.07 -3.18
CA GLY A 289 -2.08 2.77 -2.53
C GLY A 289 -0.70 2.12 -2.61
N VAL A 290 -0.30 1.38 -1.57
CA VAL A 290 1.03 0.75 -1.47
C VAL A 290 0.98 -0.73 -1.07
N GLY A 291 -0.21 -1.33 -1.06
CA GLY A 291 -0.38 -2.71 -0.58
C GLY A 291 0.25 -3.75 -1.51
N GLU A 292 -0.43 -4.10 -2.59
CA GLU A 292 -0.12 -5.29 -3.39
C GLU A 292 1.12 -5.14 -4.29
N MET A 293 1.48 -3.94 -4.72
CA MET A 293 2.66 -3.72 -5.56
C MET A 293 3.97 -4.16 -4.89
N THR A 294 3.97 -4.25 -3.57
CA THR A 294 5.16 -4.58 -2.79
C THR A 294 5.60 -6.03 -2.95
N ALA A 295 4.67 -6.93 -3.28
CA ALA A 295 4.95 -8.33 -3.55
C ALA A 295 5.34 -8.61 -5.02
N ASN A 296 5.03 -7.69 -5.95
CA ASN A 296 5.11 -7.98 -7.38
C ASN A 296 6.55 -7.98 -7.92
N SER A 297 7.34 -6.94 -7.62
CA SER A 297 8.70 -6.81 -8.16
C SER A 297 9.74 -7.76 -7.54
N PRO A 298 9.64 -8.21 -6.27
CA PRO A 298 10.60 -9.14 -5.71
C PRO A 298 10.66 -10.50 -6.44
N ILE A 299 9.52 -11.04 -6.86
CA ILE A 299 9.42 -12.34 -7.53
C ILE A 299 10.30 -12.40 -8.80
N PRO A 300 10.07 -11.56 -9.81
CA PRO A 300 10.90 -11.57 -11.01
C PRO A 300 12.33 -11.07 -10.77
N ALA A 301 12.58 -10.22 -9.76
CA ALA A 301 13.93 -9.81 -9.39
C ALA A 301 14.76 -11.01 -8.90
N ILE A 302 14.19 -11.87 -8.04
CA ILE A 302 14.82 -13.11 -7.58
C ILE A 302 15.07 -14.05 -8.74
N ALA A 303 14.09 -14.26 -9.63
CA ALA A 303 14.26 -15.11 -10.82
C ALA A 303 15.39 -14.60 -11.73
N ASN A 304 15.49 -13.30 -11.94
CA ASN A 304 16.57 -12.68 -12.70
C ASN A 304 17.93 -12.81 -11.99
N ALA A 305 17.96 -12.73 -10.66
CA ALA A 305 19.19 -12.91 -9.89
C ALA A 305 19.70 -14.37 -9.97
N ILE A 306 18.81 -15.35 -9.94
CA ILE A 306 19.16 -16.77 -10.16
C ILE A 306 19.74 -16.98 -11.56
N PHE A 307 19.13 -16.36 -12.58
CA PHE A 307 19.65 -16.41 -13.92
C PHE A 307 21.06 -15.82 -14.03
N ASP A 308 21.29 -14.66 -13.40
CA ASP A 308 22.63 -14.05 -13.38
C ASP A 308 23.67 -14.92 -12.68
N ALA A 309 23.28 -15.62 -11.59
CA ALA A 309 24.15 -16.49 -10.82
C ALA A 309 24.57 -17.74 -11.59
N VAL A 310 23.62 -18.43 -12.23
CA VAL A 310 23.82 -19.79 -12.76
C VAL A 310 23.32 -20.02 -14.19
N GLY A 311 22.77 -18.98 -14.85
CA GLY A 311 22.28 -19.08 -16.23
C GLY A 311 20.94 -19.80 -16.39
N VAL A 312 20.28 -20.19 -15.30
CA VAL A 312 19.04 -20.96 -15.33
C VAL A 312 17.82 -20.05 -15.36
N ARG A 313 16.92 -20.25 -16.34
CA ARG A 313 15.58 -19.69 -16.38
C ARG A 313 14.58 -20.73 -15.91
N VAL A 314 13.88 -20.43 -14.81
CA VAL A 314 12.75 -21.23 -14.33
C VAL A 314 11.48 -20.50 -14.72
N ASP A 315 10.57 -21.18 -15.40
CA ASP A 315 9.33 -20.63 -15.99
C ASP A 315 8.09 -20.91 -15.15
N SER A 316 8.24 -21.56 -14.01
CA SER A 316 7.14 -21.90 -13.10
C SER A 316 7.53 -21.70 -11.64
N LEU A 317 6.61 -21.11 -10.87
CA LEU A 317 6.78 -20.92 -9.42
C LEU A 317 6.26 -22.15 -8.65
N PRO A 318 6.78 -22.39 -7.44
CA PRO A 318 7.97 -21.79 -6.86
C PRO A 318 9.24 -22.28 -7.59
N ILE A 319 10.32 -21.49 -7.50
CA ILE A 319 11.65 -21.83 -8.03
C ILE A 319 12.33 -22.77 -7.02
N THR A 320 11.97 -24.05 -7.07
CA THR A 320 12.50 -25.03 -6.12
C THR A 320 13.96 -25.39 -6.40
N PRO A 321 14.72 -25.88 -5.39
CA PRO A 321 16.09 -26.36 -5.58
C PRO A 321 16.22 -27.39 -6.71
N GLU A 322 15.25 -28.30 -6.86
CA GLU A 322 15.24 -29.31 -7.91
C GLU A 322 15.12 -28.71 -9.32
N LYS A 323 14.32 -27.66 -9.48
CA LYS A 323 14.17 -26.93 -10.75
C LYS A 323 15.48 -26.23 -11.13
N VAL A 324 16.13 -25.59 -10.16
CA VAL A 324 17.42 -24.92 -10.36
C VAL A 324 18.51 -25.95 -10.71
N LEU A 325 18.62 -27.04 -9.94
CA LEU A 325 19.62 -28.08 -10.16
C LEU A 325 19.46 -28.74 -11.53
N ARG A 326 18.22 -29.09 -11.93
CA ARG A 326 17.94 -29.63 -13.27
C ARG A 326 18.34 -28.66 -14.37
N GLY A 327 18.08 -27.35 -14.17
CA GLY A 327 18.51 -26.32 -15.12
C GLY A 327 20.02 -26.23 -15.24
N ILE A 328 20.75 -26.26 -14.13
CA ILE A 328 22.23 -26.27 -14.11
C ILE A 328 22.78 -27.50 -14.85
N GLN A 329 22.22 -28.68 -14.58
CA GLN A 329 22.62 -29.92 -15.24
C GLN A 329 22.36 -29.90 -16.77
N ALA A 330 21.21 -29.35 -17.17
CA ALA A 330 20.88 -29.21 -18.60
C ALA A 330 21.84 -28.26 -19.33
N LEU A 331 22.27 -27.14 -18.67
CA LEU A 331 23.27 -26.22 -19.24
C LEU A 331 24.67 -26.84 -19.31
N ALA A 332 25.02 -27.73 -18.40
CA ALA A 332 26.29 -28.44 -18.45
C ALA A 332 26.39 -29.35 -19.68
N HIS A 333 25.26 -29.87 -20.20
CA HIS A 333 25.19 -30.67 -21.43
C HIS A 333 25.09 -29.83 -22.72
N ASP A 334 24.74 -28.52 -22.61
CA ASP A 334 24.61 -27.62 -23.77
C ASP A 334 25.12 -26.20 -23.39
N PRO A 335 26.46 -26.02 -23.35
CA PRO A 335 27.07 -24.76 -22.89
C PRO A 335 26.77 -23.54 -23.78
N GLU A 336 26.34 -23.75 -25.03
CA GLU A 336 26.04 -22.65 -25.97
C GLU A 336 24.77 -21.86 -25.62
N LYS A 337 23.91 -22.42 -24.77
CA LYS A 337 22.69 -21.75 -24.30
C LYS A 337 22.90 -20.69 -23.21
N TRP A 338 24.12 -20.61 -22.64
CA TRP A 338 24.39 -19.65 -21.58
C TRP A 338 24.95 -18.33 -22.10
N THR A 339 24.19 -17.26 -22.02
CA THR A 339 24.66 -15.89 -22.29
C THR A 339 24.38 -15.05 -21.06
N PRO A 340 25.39 -14.50 -20.34
CA PRO A 340 25.19 -13.62 -19.20
C PRO A 340 24.42 -12.35 -19.62
N VAL A 341 23.41 -11.95 -18.84
CA VAL A 341 22.61 -10.73 -19.11
C VAL A 341 23.44 -9.46 -18.86
N PHE A 342 24.39 -9.53 -17.94
CA PHE A 342 25.31 -8.42 -17.67
C PHE A 342 26.72 -8.84 -18.10
N ARG A 343 27.17 -8.35 -19.26
CA ARG A 343 28.56 -8.50 -19.68
C ARG A 343 29.47 -7.72 -18.71
N LYS A 344 30.67 -8.28 -18.45
CA LYS A 344 31.72 -7.69 -17.60
C LYS A 344 32.33 -6.37 -18.16
N ASP A 345 31.73 -5.75 -19.14
CA ASP A 345 32.28 -4.60 -19.86
C ASP A 345 32.34 -3.28 -19.08
N HIS A 346 31.80 -3.26 -17.86
CA HIS A 346 31.92 -2.07 -16.98
C HIS A 346 33.14 -2.08 -16.02
N ALA A 347 33.95 -3.13 -16.02
CA ALA A 347 35.15 -3.19 -15.17
C ALA A 347 36.41 -2.57 -15.79
N GLN A 348 36.35 -2.11 -17.05
CA GLN A 348 37.53 -1.54 -17.74
C GLN A 348 37.52 -0.03 -17.92
N THR A 349 36.50 0.69 -17.40
CA THR A 349 36.44 2.16 -17.56
C THR A 349 36.95 2.93 -16.34
N GLU A 350 37.32 2.30 -15.23
CA GLU A 350 37.90 3.01 -14.08
C GLU A 350 39.43 3.21 -14.17
N ASP A 351 40.15 2.46 -15.00
CA ASP A 351 41.60 2.62 -15.14
C ASP A 351 42.04 3.64 -16.21
N ALA A 352 41.11 4.14 -17.01
CA ALA A 352 41.43 5.15 -18.07
C ALA A 352 41.32 6.61 -17.60
N ALA A 353 40.93 6.86 -16.35
CA ALA A 353 40.81 8.22 -15.77
C ALA A 353 41.96 8.59 -14.84
N ARG A 354 43.04 7.81 -14.79
CA ARG A 354 44.25 8.11 -14.01
C ARG A 354 45.51 8.08 -14.90
N HIS A 355 45.55 8.93 -15.92
CA HIS A 355 46.78 9.44 -16.52
C HIS A 355 46.56 10.84 -17.05
#